data_6a8841cf55483fdb3b68aab55736d42c
#
_entry.id   6a8841cf55483fdb3b68aab55736d42c
#
_cell.length_a   1.000
_cell.length_b   1.000
_cell.length_c   1.000
_cell.angle_alpha   90.00
_cell.angle_beta   90.00
_cell.angle_gamma   90.00
#
_symmetry.space_group_name_H-M   'P 1'
#
loop_
_entity.id
_entity.type
_entity.pdbx_description
1 polymer ?
#
loop_
_entity_poly.entity_id
_entity_poly.type
_entity_poly.pdbx_seq_one_letter_code
_entity_poly.pdbx_strand_id
1 'polypeptide(L)'
;MADVVTSKAKAGKPGIDAPKADTVKIESPKVEAAVEFPKFEIPKFELPKFDIPKFDIPAVNVPAALREIAEKTLTQAKTGYDKIRAAAEDTTGMMETTYANASKGTTDYGLAVLEQVRANTNSAFDYFARLMTVKSVAEAVEVSTAHARRQFETSTEQAKELTALAQKLAQDTAEPIKSGLTSAFNKAA
;
A
#
# COMPACT_ATOMS: atom_id res chain seq x y z
N MET A 1 -78.14 38.02 -21.93
CA MET A 1 -77.95 36.73 -22.61
C MET A 1 -76.60 36.88 -23.32
N ALA A 2 -75.62 36.55 -22.71
CA ALA A 2 -74.80 35.36 -22.64
C ALA A 2 -74.32 34.93 -24.05
N ASP A 3 -73.09 35.06 -24.36
CA ASP A 3 -72.32 33.95 -24.93
C ASP A 3 -70.79 34.24 -24.76
N VAL A 4 -70.20 33.40 -23.97
CA VAL A 4 -68.85 33.33 -23.68
C VAL A 4 -68.13 32.50 -24.78
N VAL A 5 -67.29 33.11 -25.60
CA VAL A 5 -66.39 32.36 -26.52
C VAL A 5 -65.01 32.24 -25.92
N THR A 6 -64.75 31.06 -25.40
CA THR A 6 -63.44 30.64 -24.96
C THR A 6 -62.46 30.43 -26.14
N SER A 7 -61.53 31.32 -26.35
CA SER A 7 -60.44 31.14 -27.29
C SER A 7 -59.26 30.45 -26.59
N LYS A 8 -59.03 29.21 -26.99
CA LYS A 8 -57.97 28.32 -26.51
C LYS A 8 -56.68 28.69 -27.27
N ALA A 9 -55.84 29.52 -26.66
CA ALA A 9 -54.50 29.81 -27.17
C ALA A 9 -53.57 28.60 -26.96
N LYS A 10 -53.14 28.00 -28.05
CA LYS A 10 -52.17 26.90 -28.13
C LYS A 10 -50.77 27.51 -28.02
N ALA A 11 -50.20 27.46 -26.83
CA ALA A 11 -48.79 27.84 -26.62
C ALA A 11 -47.90 26.75 -27.20
N GLY A 12 -47.25 27.06 -28.32
CA GLY A 12 -46.14 26.28 -28.87
C GLY A 12 -44.92 26.41 -27.99
N LYS A 13 -44.43 25.29 -27.44
CA LYS A 13 -43.14 25.20 -26.80
C LYS A 13 -42.05 25.23 -27.91
N PRO A 14 -41.02 26.08 -27.82
CA PRO A 14 -39.85 25.90 -28.64
C PRO A 14 -39.11 24.67 -28.15
N GLY A 15 -38.94 23.66 -29.02
CA GLY A 15 -38.10 22.52 -28.79
C GLY A 15 -36.67 22.99 -28.74
N ILE A 16 -36.10 22.98 -27.55
CA ILE A 16 -34.65 23.04 -27.39
C ILE A 16 -34.19 21.59 -27.57
N ASP A 17 -33.66 21.27 -28.75
CA ASP A 17 -32.87 20.05 -28.96
C ASP A 17 -31.67 20.10 -28.02
N ALA A 18 -31.82 19.41 -26.90
CA ALA A 18 -30.67 19.11 -26.06
C ALA A 18 -29.74 18.17 -26.85
N PRO A 19 -28.46 18.49 -26.99
CA PRO A 19 -27.56 17.55 -27.57
C PRO A 19 -27.58 16.26 -26.75
N LYS A 20 -27.79 15.13 -27.43
CA LYS A 20 -27.66 13.80 -26.84
C LYS A 20 -26.30 13.74 -26.19
N ALA A 21 -26.29 13.71 -24.86
CA ALA A 21 -25.11 13.36 -24.10
C ALA A 21 -24.70 11.96 -24.56
N ASP A 22 -23.69 11.89 -25.40
CA ASP A 22 -22.93 10.67 -25.60
C ASP A 22 -22.46 10.27 -24.20
N THR A 23 -23.10 9.25 -23.69
CA THR A 23 -22.67 8.59 -22.46
C THR A 23 -21.30 8.00 -22.78
N VAL A 24 -20.26 8.79 -22.57
CA VAL A 24 -18.91 8.27 -22.49
C VAL A 24 -18.96 7.24 -21.38
N LYS A 25 -19.08 5.99 -21.80
CA LYS A 25 -18.94 4.84 -20.94
C LYS A 25 -17.49 4.90 -20.48
N ILE A 26 -17.28 5.58 -19.34
CA ILE A 26 -16.02 5.48 -18.62
C ILE A 26 -15.99 4.04 -18.17
N GLU A 27 -15.38 3.18 -18.99
CA GLU A 27 -14.91 1.89 -18.52
C GLU A 27 -13.94 2.22 -17.41
N SER A 28 -14.41 2.07 -16.18
CA SER A 28 -13.55 2.02 -15.02
C SER A 28 -12.41 1.08 -15.41
N PRO A 29 -11.14 1.49 -15.34
CA PRO A 29 -10.07 0.54 -15.50
C PRO A 29 -10.35 -0.54 -14.46
N LYS A 30 -10.64 -1.74 -14.95
CA LYS A 30 -10.74 -2.93 -14.15
C LYS A 30 -9.37 -3.07 -13.51
N VAL A 31 -9.25 -2.55 -12.29
CA VAL A 31 -8.07 -2.77 -11.45
C VAL A 31 -8.15 -4.24 -11.02
N GLU A 32 -8.04 -5.11 -12.01
CA GLU A 32 -7.61 -6.49 -11.87
C GLU A 32 -6.10 -6.52 -11.91
N ALA A 33 -5.49 -5.67 -11.12
CA ALA A 33 -4.23 -5.98 -10.53
C ALA A 33 -4.55 -6.46 -9.11
N ALA A 34 -5.28 -7.56 -9.00
CA ALA A 34 -4.97 -8.48 -7.95
C ALA A 34 -3.49 -8.77 -8.13
N VAL A 35 -2.65 -8.07 -7.40
CA VAL A 35 -1.31 -8.53 -7.12
C VAL A 35 -1.56 -9.85 -6.41
N GLU A 36 -1.63 -10.94 -7.19
CA GLU A 36 -1.54 -12.28 -6.65
C GLU A 36 -0.16 -12.32 -6.01
N PHE A 37 -0.13 -11.96 -4.73
CA PHE A 37 1.03 -12.29 -3.93
C PHE A 37 1.20 -13.79 -4.10
N PRO A 38 2.35 -14.26 -4.59
CA PRO A 38 2.59 -15.68 -4.62
C PRO A 38 2.31 -16.17 -3.21
N LYS A 39 1.33 -17.07 -3.06
CA LYS A 39 1.15 -17.80 -1.83
C LYS A 39 2.48 -18.48 -1.61
N PHE A 40 3.30 -17.89 -0.76
CA PHE A 40 4.50 -18.53 -0.26
C PHE A 40 3.96 -19.71 0.57
N GLU A 41 3.75 -20.83 -0.11
CA GLU A 41 3.59 -22.09 0.58
C GLU A 41 4.92 -22.33 1.27
N ILE A 42 4.96 -21.93 2.56
CA ILE A 42 6.06 -22.34 3.44
C ILE A 42 6.06 -23.86 3.31
N PRO A 43 7.09 -24.47 2.70
CA PRO A 43 7.15 -25.93 2.67
C PRO A 43 7.04 -26.35 4.13
N LYS A 44 6.00 -27.13 4.44
CA LYS A 44 5.90 -27.79 5.74
C LYS A 44 7.14 -28.68 5.79
N PHE A 45 8.18 -28.18 6.43
CA PHE A 45 9.35 -28.96 6.74
C PHE A 45 8.86 -30.02 7.72
N GLU A 46 8.35 -31.12 7.15
CA GLU A 46 8.12 -32.33 7.95
C GLU A 46 9.51 -32.76 8.36
N LEU A 47 9.85 -32.40 9.61
CA LEU A 47 11.02 -32.95 10.26
C LEU A 47 10.92 -34.46 10.10
N PRO A 48 11.90 -35.11 9.45
CA PRO A 48 11.90 -36.55 9.39
C PRO A 48 11.80 -37.03 10.85
N LYS A 49 10.74 -37.78 11.16
CA LYS A 49 10.65 -38.49 12.41
C LYS A 49 11.82 -39.45 12.39
N PHE A 50 12.92 -39.03 13.01
CA PHE A 50 14.02 -39.94 13.31
C PHE A 50 13.43 -40.95 14.32
N ASP A 51 12.90 -42.04 13.78
CA ASP A 51 12.70 -43.23 14.57
C ASP A 51 14.10 -43.67 14.99
N ILE A 52 14.50 -43.21 16.17
CA ILE A 52 15.71 -43.71 16.80
C ILE A 52 15.38 -45.15 17.14
N PRO A 53 15.91 -46.15 16.42
CA PRO A 53 15.71 -47.53 16.81
C PRO A 53 16.17 -47.64 18.27
N LYS A 54 15.30 -48.14 19.15
CA LYS A 54 15.69 -48.51 20.50
C LYS A 54 16.74 -49.61 20.35
N PHE A 55 17.98 -49.21 20.24
CA PHE A 55 19.10 -50.12 20.37
C PHE A 55 19.09 -50.54 21.85
N ASP A 56 18.58 -51.73 22.10
CA ASP A 56 18.88 -52.47 23.32
C ASP A 56 20.40 -52.76 23.30
N ILE A 57 21.20 -51.80 23.76
CA ILE A 57 22.63 -51.98 23.91
C ILE A 57 22.80 -52.82 25.16
N PRO A 58 23.21 -54.09 25.02
CA PRO A 58 23.61 -54.85 26.20
C PRO A 58 24.68 -54.03 26.91
N ALA A 59 24.72 -54.05 28.25
CA ALA A 59 25.58 -53.19 29.08
C ALA A 59 27.05 -53.31 28.68
N VAL A 60 27.39 -52.71 27.53
CA VAL A 60 28.74 -52.58 27.05
C VAL A 60 29.35 -51.41 27.84
N ASN A 61 30.43 -51.70 28.52
CA ASN A 61 31.21 -50.71 29.24
C ASN A 61 31.79 -49.69 28.23
N VAL A 62 30.95 -48.71 27.88
CA VAL A 62 31.31 -47.68 26.88
C VAL A 62 32.45 -46.85 27.47
N PRO A 63 33.59 -46.76 26.81
CA PRO A 63 34.70 -45.95 27.29
C PRO A 63 34.25 -44.51 27.58
N ALA A 64 34.71 -43.92 28.68
CA ALA A 64 34.33 -42.56 29.09
C ALA A 64 34.49 -41.54 27.95
N ALA A 65 35.50 -41.68 27.10
CA ALA A 65 35.74 -40.85 25.92
C ALA A 65 34.60 -40.88 24.88
N LEU A 66 33.96 -42.05 24.67
CA LEU A 66 32.82 -42.14 23.75
C LEU A 66 31.53 -41.50 24.34
N ARG A 67 31.33 -41.52 25.64
CA ARG A 67 30.24 -40.79 26.30
C ARG A 67 30.44 -39.29 26.17
N GLU A 68 31.64 -38.79 26.40
CA GLU A 68 31.98 -37.37 26.26
C GLU A 68 31.77 -36.86 24.82
N ILE A 69 32.16 -37.66 23.83
CA ILE A 69 31.93 -37.33 22.39
C ILE A 69 30.41 -37.31 22.11
N ALA A 70 29.66 -38.28 22.60
CA ALA A 70 28.19 -38.35 22.39
C ALA A 70 27.49 -37.15 23.04
N GLU A 71 27.83 -36.81 24.28
CA GLU A 71 27.28 -35.64 24.99
C GLU A 71 27.63 -34.32 24.27
N LYS A 72 28.89 -34.18 23.82
CA LYS A 72 29.34 -33.01 23.06
C LYS A 72 28.59 -32.89 21.71
N THR A 73 28.41 -34.00 21.01
CA THR A 73 27.66 -34.02 19.73
C THR A 73 26.19 -33.68 19.96
N LEU A 74 25.56 -34.23 21.01
CA LEU A 74 24.19 -33.94 21.38
C LEU A 74 24.00 -32.43 21.74
N THR A 75 24.94 -31.89 22.49
CA THR A 75 24.93 -30.47 22.88
C THR A 75 25.11 -29.57 21.64
N GLN A 76 26.01 -29.92 20.74
CA GLN A 76 26.19 -29.19 19.49
C GLN A 76 24.95 -29.26 18.59
N ALA A 77 24.30 -30.44 18.50
CA ALA A 77 23.08 -30.61 17.74
C ALA A 77 21.92 -29.77 18.32
N LYS A 78 21.76 -29.75 19.65
CA LYS A 78 20.77 -28.88 20.32
C LYS A 78 21.06 -27.40 20.05
N THR A 79 22.29 -26.96 20.25
CA THR A 79 22.69 -25.58 19.98
C THR A 79 22.47 -25.21 18.51
N GLY A 80 22.75 -26.11 17.57
CA GLY A 80 22.47 -25.91 16.15
C GLY A 80 20.96 -25.77 15.87
N TYR A 81 20.15 -26.63 16.46
CA TYR A 81 18.71 -26.57 16.33
C TYR A 81 18.14 -25.26 16.91
N ASP A 82 18.58 -24.86 18.11
CA ASP A 82 18.14 -23.61 18.73
C ASP A 82 18.52 -22.39 17.91
N LYS A 83 19.72 -22.38 17.30
CA LYS A 83 20.14 -21.32 16.38
C LYS A 83 19.28 -21.25 15.12
N ILE A 84 18.95 -22.41 14.51
CA ILE A 84 18.08 -22.47 13.34
C ILE A 84 16.68 -21.98 13.69
N ARG A 85 16.14 -22.41 14.83
CA ARG A 85 14.82 -21.97 15.30
C ARG A 85 14.78 -20.46 15.53
N ALA A 86 15.77 -19.91 16.23
CA ALA A 86 15.87 -18.47 16.47
C ALA A 86 15.99 -17.68 15.15
N ALA A 87 16.75 -18.17 14.18
CA ALA A 87 16.85 -17.55 12.87
C ALA A 87 15.52 -17.58 12.09
N ALA A 88 14.75 -18.66 12.21
CA ALA A 88 13.43 -18.77 11.59
C ALA A 88 12.41 -17.81 12.25
N GLU A 89 12.43 -17.70 13.57
CA GLU A 89 11.58 -16.76 14.32
C GLU A 89 11.93 -15.31 13.97
N ASP A 90 13.21 -14.95 13.91
CA ASP A 90 13.69 -13.63 13.50
C ASP A 90 13.25 -13.29 12.06
N THR A 91 13.36 -14.26 11.14
CA THR A 91 12.96 -14.08 9.74
C THR A 91 11.45 -13.85 9.63
N THR A 92 10.66 -14.59 10.37
CA THR A 92 9.19 -14.43 10.40
C THR A 92 8.81 -13.06 10.93
N GLY A 93 9.39 -12.61 12.03
CA GLY A 93 9.16 -11.29 12.60
C GLY A 93 9.58 -10.15 11.67
N MET A 94 10.68 -10.33 10.94
CA MET A 94 11.13 -9.38 9.92
C MET A 94 10.13 -9.28 8.77
N MET A 95 9.62 -10.38 8.26
CA MET A 95 8.62 -10.41 7.19
C MET A 95 7.30 -9.76 7.62
N GLU A 96 6.85 -10.06 8.84
CA GLU A 96 5.64 -9.47 9.42
C GLU A 96 5.77 -7.94 9.55
N THR A 97 6.89 -7.47 10.09
CA THR A 97 7.18 -6.03 10.23
C THR A 97 7.27 -5.35 8.86
N THR A 98 7.94 -5.95 7.90
CA THR A 98 8.05 -5.44 6.52
C THR A 98 6.69 -5.30 5.88
N TYR A 99 5.84 -6.33 6.01
CA TYR A 99 4.48 -6.31 5.47
C TYR A 99 3.62 -5.23 6.13
N ALA A 100 3.67 -5.12 7.45
CA ALA A 100 2.92 -4.10 8.19
C ALA A 100 3.33 -2.69 7.78
N ASN A 101 4.63 -2.42 7.66
CA ASN A 101 5.17 -1.13 7.24
C ASN A 101 4.78 -0.80 5.79
N ALA A 102 4.90 -1.76 4.87
CA ALA A 102 4.50 -1.59 3.49
C ALA A 102 3.00 -1.30 3.34
N SER A 103 2.16 -2.05 4.05
CA SER A 103 0.70 -1.86 4.04
C SER A 103 0.30 -0.49 4.59
N LYS A 104 0.86 -0.11 5.74
CA LYS A 104 0.60 1.20 6.32
C LYS A 104 1.07 2.34 5.44
N GLY A 105 2.31 2.27 4.95
CA GLY A 105 2.88 3.33 4.12
C GLY A 105 2.15 3.50 2.78
N THR A 106 1.68 2.40 2.18
CA THR A 106 0.84 2.47 0.97
C THR A 106 -0.50 3.13 1.26
N THR A 107 -1.11 2.82 2.41
CA THR A 107 -2.36 3.45 2.84
C THR A 107 -2.18 4.95 3.09
N ASP A 108 -1.15 5.34 3.82
CA ASP A 108 -0.83 6.74 4.13
C ASP A 108 -0.58 7.53 2.83
N TYR A 109 0.18 6.96 1.89
CA TYR A 109 0.41 7.56 0.58
C TYR A 109 -0.90 7.73 -0.22
N GLY A 110 -1.73 6.70 -0.26
CA GLY A 110 -3.02 6.74 -0.95
C GLY A 110 -3.97 7.80 -0.37
N LEU A 111 -4.02 7.92 0.95
CA LEU A 111 -4.82 8.95 1.62
C LEU A 111 -4.32 10.36 1.30
N ALA A 112 -3.00 10.58 1.29
CA ALA A 112 -2.42 11.87 0.92
C ALA A 112 -2.76 12.24 -0.53
N VAL A 113 -2.69 11.29 -1.48
CA VAL A 113 -3.11 11.52 -2.86
C VAL A 113 -4.59 11.91 -2.95
N LEU A 114 -5.48 11.21 -2.24
CA LEU A 114 -6.91 11.53 -2.23
C LEU A 114 -7.19 12.92 -1.65
N GLU A 115 -6.49 13.30 -0.58
CA GLU A 115 -6.62 14.62 0.01
C GLU A 115 -6.16 15.73 -0.94
N GLN A 116 -5.05 15.51 -1.64
CA GLN A 116 -4.56 16.46 -2.65
C GLN A 116 -5.54 16.59 -3.83
N VAL A 117 -6.11 15.49 -4.31
CA VAL A 117 -7.14 15.52 -5.36
C VAL A 117 -8.35 16.32 -4.88
N ARG A 118 -8.81 16.10 -3.66
CA ARG A 118 -9.92 16.85 -3.06
C ARG A 118 -9.60 18.34 -2.95
N ALA A 119 -8.43 18.70 -2.46
CA ALA A 119 -7.99 20.09 -2.33
C ALA A 119 -7.91 20.79 -3.68
N ASN A 120 -7.34 20.12 -4.69
CA ASN A 120 -7.23 20.65 -6.05
C ASN A 120 -8.60 20.82 -6.71
N THR A 121 -9.52 19.89 -6.50
CA THR A 121 -10.89 19.97 -6.97
C THR A 121 -11.63 21.15 -6.35
N ASN A 122 -11.54 21.33 -5.04
CA ASN A 122 -12.15 22.48 -4.36
C ASN A 122 -11.54 23.81 -4.87
N SER A 123 -10.21 23.87 -5.02
CA SER A 123 -9.52 25.05 -5.57
C SER A 123 -10.01 25.39 -6.98
N ALA A 124 -10.27 24.40 -7.82
CA ALA A 124 -10.82 24.60 -9.14
C ALA A 124 -12.26 25.16 -9.10
N PHE A 125 -13.12 24.63 -8.24
CA PHE A 125 -14.46 25.17 -8.04
C PHE A 125 -14.45 26.60 -7.51
N ASP A 126 -13.59 26.91 -6.54
CA ASP A 126 -13.41 28.27 -6.04
C ASP A 126 -12.94 29.25 -7.12
N TYR A 127 -12.05 28.80 -7.99
CA TYR A 127 -11.61 29.57 -9.15
C TYR A 127 -12.77 29.86 -10.10
N PHE A 128 -13.54 28.85 -10.49
CA PHE A 128 -14.68 29.03 -11.36
C PHE A 128 -15.76 29.94 -10.74
N ALA A 129 -16.04 29.79 -9.45
CA ALA A 129 -16.97 30.64 -8.74
C ALA A 129 -16.55 32.11 -8.77
N ARG A 130 -15.27 32.38 -8.57
CA ARG A 130 -14.70 33.75 -8.68
C ARG A 130 -14.79 34.28 -10.11
N LEU A 131 -14.44 33.45 -11.08
CA LEU A 131 -14.47 33.83 -12.50
C LEU A 131 -15.87 34.21 -12.96
N MET A 132 -16.93 33.56 -12.42
CA MET A 132 -18.31 33.89 -12.70
C MET A 132 -18.76 35.25 -12.15
N THR A 133 -18.04 35.82 -11.20
CA THR A 133 -18.39 37.10 -10.55
C THR A 133 -17.60 38.29 -11.09
N VAL A 134 -16.61 38.06 -11.96
CA VAL A 134 -15.79 39.13 -12.54
C VAL A 134 -16.60 40.02 -13.46
N LYS A 135 -16.32 41.31 -13.44
CA LYS A 135 -17.05 42.33 -14.22
C LYS A 135 -16.25 42.88 -15.42
N SER A 136 -14.96 42.53 -15.50
CA SER A 136 -14.10 43.00 -16.60
C SER A 136 -13.08 41.94 -17.01
N VAL A 137 -12.60 42.04 -18.22
CA VAL A 137 -11.52 41.16 -18.73
C VAL A 137 -10.24 41.32 -17.93
N ALA A 138 -9.92 42.52 -17.46
CA ALA A 138 -8.76 42.78 -16.62
C ALA A 138 -8.81 42.01 -15.31
N GLU A 139 -9.97 42.04 -14.64
CA GLU A 139 -10.24 41.29 -13.39
C GLU A 139 -10.17 39.78 -13.65
N ALA A 140 -10.70 39.28 -14.77
CA ALA A 140 -10.59 37.87 -15.13
C ALA A 140 -9.12 37.42 -15.29
N VAL A 141 -8.28 38.25 -15.91
CA VAL A 141 -6.84 37.98 -16.05
C VAL A 141 -6.14 37.98 -14.69
N GLU A 142 -6.47 38.92 -13.80
CA GLU A 142 -5.91 38.98 -12.45
C GLU A 142 -6.27 37.72 -11.63
N VAL A 143 -7.56 37.34 -11.59
CA VAL A 143 -8.03 36.13 -10.90
C VAL A 143 -7.36 34.87 -11.47
N SER A 144 -7.24 34.77 -12.79
CA SER A 144 -6.60 33.63 -13.45
C SER A 144 -5.10 33.54 -13.13
N THR A 145 -4.40 34.67 -13.14
CA THR A 145 -2.97 34.74 -12.84
C THR A 145 -2.72 34.39 -11.36
N ALA A 146 -3.54 34.90 -10.45
CA ALA A 146 -3.45 34.59 -9.02
C ALA A 146 -3.73 33.10 -8.76
N HIS A 147 -4.73 32.54 -9.45
CA HIS A 147 -5.03 31.10 -9.34
C HIS A 147 -3.87 30.24 -9.87
N ALA A 148 -3.33 30.56 -11.05
CA ALA A 148 -2.22 29.82 -11.63
C ALA A 148 -0.97 29.82 -10.73
N ARG A 149 -0.64 30.99 -10.13
CA ARG A 149 0.48 31.08 -9.18
C ARG A 149 0.25 30.19 -7.96
N ARG A 150 -0.94 30.30 -7.35
CA ARG A 150 -1.30 29.47 -6.17
C ARG A 150 -1.27 27.99 -6.53
N GLN A 151 -1.81 27.60 -7.68
CA GLN A 151 -1.82 26.23 -8.14
C GLN A 151 -0.40 25.67 -8.33
N PHE A 152 0.50 26.48 -8.86
CA PHE A 152 1.91 26.08 -9.00
C PHE A 152 2.60 25.88 -7.64
N GLU A 153 2.39 26.81 -6.71
CA GLU A 153 2.92 26.70 -5.34
C GLU A 153 2.39 25.43 -4.66
N THR A 154 1.07 25.24 -4.66
CA THR A 154 0.42 24.05 -4.08
C THR A 154 0.92 22.76 -4.72
N SER A 155 1.02 22.71 -6.06
CA SER A 155 1.53 21.52 -6.76
C SER A 155 2.98 21.19 -6.39
N THR A 156 3.79 22.22 -6.16
CA THR A 156 5.18 22.04 -5.73
C THR A 156 5.26 21.48 -4.31
N GLU A 157 4.41 21.97 -3.40
CA GLU A 157 4.33 21.46 -2.02
C GLU A 157 3.81 20.03 -2.00
N GLN A 158 2.76 19.73 -2.74
CA GLN A 158 2.19 18.39 -2.88
C GLN A 158 3.21 17.39 -3.44
N ALA A 159 4.00 17.77 -4.44
CA ALA A 159 5.04 16.94 -4.98
C ALA A 159 6.14 16.63 -3.95
N LYS A 160 6.54 17.60 -3.14
CA LYS A 160 7.50 17.41 -2.04
C LYS A 160 6.95 16.44 -0.97
N GLU A 161 5.70 16.63 -0.58
CA GLU A 161 5.04 15.77 0.40
C GLU A 161 4.95 14.33 -0.08
N LEU A 162 4.47 14.09 -1.31
CA LEU A 162 4.40 12.74 -1.88
C LEU A 162 5.78 12.11 -2.02
N THR A 163 6.79 12.89 -2.39
CA THR A 163 8.17 12.41 -2.46
C THR A 163 8.68 11.99 -1.08
N ALA A 164 8.42 12.79 -0.03
CA ALA A 164 8.80 12.46 1.33
C ALA A 164 8.10 11.19 1.85
N LEU A 165 6.80 11.05 1.56
CA LEU A 165 6.03 9.84 1.91
C LEU A 165 6.56 8.60 1.18
N ALA A 166 6.88 8.72 -0.12
CA ALA A 166 7.46 7.62 -0.90
C ALA A 166 8.84 7.21 -0.37
N GLN A 167 9.69 8.17 -0.01
CA GLN A 167 11.00 7.90 0.59
C GLN A 167 10.85 7.21 1.95
N LYS A 168 9.93 7.72 2.79
CA LYS A 168 9.64 7.10 4.08
C LYS A 168 9.16 5.66 3.92
N LEU A 169 8.20 5.42 3.02
CA LEU A 169 7.71 4.07 2.72
C LEU A 169 8.86 3.14 2.30
N ALA A 170 9.74 3.60 1.42
CA ALA A 170 10.89 2.83 0.97
C ALA A 170 11.86 2.51 2.12
N GLN A 171 12.13 3.48 3.01
CA GLN A 171 12.98 3.28 4.17
C GLN A 171 12.36 2.32 5.19
N ASP A 172 11.12 2.57 5.59
CA ASP A 172 10.41 1.76 6.59
C ASP A 172 10.24 0.28 6.13
N THR A 173 10.17 0.07 4.81
CA THR A 173 10.10 -1.28 4.23
C THR A 173 11.47 -1.94 4.11
N ALA A 174 12.52 -1.17 3.81
CA ALA A 174 13.87 -1.71 3.62
C ALA A 174 14.62 -1.95 4.94
N GLU A 175 14.33 -1.18 6.00
CA GLU A 175 15.06 -1.24 7.26
C GLU A 175 14.96 -2.60 7.97
N PRO A 176 13.77 -3.23 8.11
CA PRO A 176 13.67 -4.57 8.70
C PRO A 176 14.49 -5.61 7.92
N ILE A 177 14.51 -5.52 6.59
CA ILE A 177 15.26 -6.43 5.74
C ILE A 177 16.78 -6.27 5.98
N LYS A 178 17.26 -5.03 6.02
CA LYS A 178 18.69 -4.76 6.30
C LYS A 178 19.10 -5.23 7.68
N SER A 179 18.29 -4.94 8.70
CA SER A 179 18.59 -5.34 10.08
C SER A 179 18.56 -6.86 10.23
N GLY A 180 17.60 -7.54 9.62
CA GLY A 180 17.51 -8.99 9.60
C GLY A 180 18.69 -9.66 8.94
N LEU A 181 19.11 -9.17 7.78
CA LEU A 181 20.31 -9.66 7.10
C LEU A 181 21.58 -9.46 7.97
N THR A 182 21.76 -8.27 8.53
CA THR A 182 22.91 -7.98 9.41
C THR A 182 22.93 -8.90 10.63
N SER A 183 21.77 -9.13 11.26
CA SER A 183 21.63 -10.05 12.39
C SER A 183 21.95 -11.49 12.01
N ALA A 184 21.50 -11.93 10.82
CA ALA A 184 21.78 -13.27 10.32
C ALA A 184 23.30 -13.48 10.06
N PHE A 185 23.96 -12.50 9.45
CA PHE A 185 25.41 -12.56 9.23
C PHE A 185 26.21 -12.58 10.55
N ASN A 186 25.83 -11.74 11.52
CA ASN A 186 26.54 -11.69 12.82
C ASN A 186 26.33 -12.97 13.66
N LYS A 187 25.19 -13.67 13.48
CA LYS A 187 24.95 -14.96 14.15
C LYS A 187 25.67 -16.14 13.48
N ALA A 188 26.00 -16.00 12.19
CA ALA A 188 26.68 -17.04 11.41
C ALA A 188 28.22 -16.99 11.54
N ALA A 189 28.77 -15.84 11.88
CA ALA A 189 30.21 -15.64 12.17
C ALA A 189 30.55 -16.01 13.61
#